data_651c943ad999a6c8b19ff9ff3fc45403
#
_entry.id   651c943ad999a6c8b19ff9ff3fc45403
#
_cell.length_a   1.000
_cell.length_b   1.000
_cell.length_c   1.000
_cell.angle_alpha   90.00
_cell.angle_beta   90.00
_cell.angle_gamma   90.00
#
_symmetry.space_group_name_H-M   'P 1'
#
loop_
_entity.id
_entity.type
_entity.pdbx_description
1 polymer ?
#
loop_
_entity_poly.entity_id
_entity_poly.type
_entity_poly.pdbx_seq_one_letter_code
_entity_poly.pdbx_strand_id
1 'polypeptide(L)'
;MSVQFIHAGRSEPCLSLLDGGNYSGSWNEASTYFKKVETEERWVQLSVGIRTPLGKLLNRKVKNVKESNTLPGVPDGKYAVITFQTEFEHKKSTVETVTLMFENDSAWRSVGYWIN
;
A
#
# COMPACT_ATOMS: atom_id res chain seq x y z
N MET A 1 4.86 -5.84 21.24
CA MET A 1 4.25 -5.87 19.91
C MET A 1 5.35 -6.07 18.86
N SER A 2 5.16 -6.97 17.92
CA SER A 2 6.17 -7.25 16.91
C SER A 2 6.21 -6.14 15.84
N VAL A 3 7.33 -6.04 15.14
CA VAL A 3 7.50 -5.13 14.00
C VAL A 3 6.42 -5.35 12.96
N GLN A 4 6.00 -6.60 12.73
CA GLN A 4 4.97 -6.95 11.76
C GLN A 4 3.64 -6.25 12.09
N PHE A 5 3.20 -6.28 13.35
CA PHE A 5 1.96 -5.62 13.75
C PHE A 5 2.05 -4.10 13.63
N ILE A 6 3.19 -3.52 13.99
CA ILE A 6 3.38 -2.08 13.91
C ILE A 6 3.27 -1.61 12.46
N HIS A 7 4.01 -2.23 11.54
CA HIS A 7 3.99 -1.83 10.13
C HIS A 7 2.67 -2.18 9.44
N ALA A 8 2.07 -3.32 9.78
CA ALA A 8 0.76 -3.67 9.24
C ALA A 8 -0.28 -2.61 9.62
N GLY A 9 -0.26 -2.15 10.86
CA GLY A 9 -1.14 -1.06 11.31
C GLY A 9 -0.89 0.25 10.56
N ARG A 10 0.35 0.55 10.22
CA ARG A 10 0.70 1.75 9.44
C ARG A 10 0.19 1.68 8.00
N SER A 11 -0.01 0.50 7.45
CA SER A 11 -0.55 0.33 6.10
C SER A 11 -2.08 0.45 6.06
N GLU A 12 -2.76 0.38 7.21
CA GLU A 12 -4.22 0.38 7.32
C GLU A 12 -4.89 1.60 6.68
N PRO A 13 -4.41 2.85 6.88
CA PRO A 13 -5.06 3.99 6.24
C PRO A 13 -5.11 3.87 4.73
N CYS A 14 -4.02 3.45 4.09
CA CYS A 14 -3.96 3.24 2.65
C CYS A 14 -4.91 2.12 2.21
N LEU A 15 -4.82 0.96 2.86
CA LEU A 15 -5.60 -0.21 2.50
C LEU A 15 -7.10 0.02 2.71
N SER A 16 -7.47 0.66 3.81
CA SER A 16 -8.88 0.96 4.11
C SER A 16 -9.50 1.83 3.04
N LEU A 17 -8.78 2.86 2.57
CA LEU A 17 -9.25 3.74 1.51
C LEU A 17 -9.40 2.98 0.19
N LEU A 18 -8.43 2.15 -0.16
CA LEU A 18 -8.50 1.31 -1.37
C LEU A 18 -9.67 0.33 -1.29
N ASP A 19 -9.84 -0.33 -0.15
CA ASP A 19 -10.91 -1.31 0.03
C ASP A 19 -12.30 -0.65 -0.11
N GLY A 20 -12.43 0.58 0.36
CA GLY A 20 -13.68 1.34 0.25
C GLY A 20 -13.89 2.05 -1.07
N GLY A 21 -12.97 1.92 -2.02
CA GLY A 21 -13.08 2.58 -3.31
C GLY A 21 -12.70 4.06 -3.31
N ASN A 22 -12.15 4.55 -2.21
CA ASN A 22 -11.69 5.94 -2.13
C ASN A 22 -10.24 6.04 -2.60
N TYR A 23 -10.04 5.86 -3.89
CA TYR A 23 -8.71 5.84 -4.50
C TYR A 23 -8.04 7.21 -4.44
N SER A 24 -8.81 8.27 -4.64
CA SER A 24 -8.32 9.64 -4.50
C SER A 24 -7.82 9.91 -3.08
N GLY A 25 -8.56 9.44 -2.06
CA GLY A 25 -8.14 9.55 -0.67
C GLY A 25 -6.83 8.82 -0.40
N SER A 26 -6.65 7.65 -1.00
CA SER A 26 -5.41 6.88 -0.82
C SER A 26 -4.21 7.64 -1.41
N TRP A 27 -4.39 8.34 -2.53
CA TRP A 27 -3.34 9.18 -3.11
C TRP A 27 -3.03 10.37 -2.19
N ASN A 28 -4.04 11.02 -1.65
CA ASN A 28 -3.85 12.15 -0.74
C ASN A 28 -3.09 11.77 0.53
N GLU A 29 -3.31 10.56 1.04
CA GLU A 29 -2.65 10.04 2.24
C GLU A 29 -1.27 9.44 1.94
N ALA A 30 -0.88 9.32 0.68
CA ALA A 30 0.41 8.76 0.29
C ALA A 30 1.54 9.74 0.59
N SER A 31 2.78 9.24 0.47
CA SER A 31 3.98 10.03 0.72
C SER A 31 4.10 11.19 -0.26
N THR A 32 4.82 12.22 0.15
CA THR A 32 5.14 13.36 -0.70
C THR A 32 5.86 12.91 -1.96
N TYR A 33 6.79 11.96 -1.83
CA TYR A 33 7.51 11.41 -2.97
C TYR A 33 6.57 10.74 -3.98
N PHE A 34 5.66 9.89 -3.48
CA PHE A 34 4.70 9.21 -4.36
C PHE A 34 3.84 10.22 -5.14
N LYS A 35 3.39 11.27 -4.46
CA LYS A 35 2.56 12.30 -5.09
C LYS A 35 3.31 13.13 -6.12
N LYS A 36 4.64 13.16 -6.06
CA LYS A 36 5.46 13.82 -7.09
C LYS A 36 5.60 12.99 -8.35
N VAL A 37 5.69 11.67 -8.21
CA VAL A 37 5.96 10.78 -9.35
C VAL A 37 4.70 10.19 -9.97
N GLU A 38 3.59 10.21 -9.25
CA GLU A 38 2.31 9.67 -9.72
C GLU A 38 1.21 10.70 -9.52
N THR A 39 0.49 11.05 -10.58
CA THR A 39 -0.62 11.99 -10.47
C THR A 39 -1.83 11.32 -9.82
N GLU A 40 -2.68 12.12 -9.18
CA GLU A 40 -3.92 11.63 -8.59
C GLU A 40 -4.80 10.95 -9.63
N GLU A 41 -4.98 11.59 -10.79
CA GLU A 41 -5.83 11.06 -11.86
C GLU A 41 -5.35 9.70 -12.34
N ARG A 42 -4.05 9.58 -12.60
CA ARG A 42 -3.48 8.32 -13.06
C ARG A 42 -3.60 7.22 -12.01
N TRP A 43 -3.34 7.57 -10.75
CA TRP A 43 -3.46 6.62 -9.65
C TRP A 43 -4.89 6.10 -9.50
N VAL A 44 -5.89 6.99 -9.60
CA VAL A 44 -7.30 6.60 -9.55
C VAL A 44 -7.63 5.65 -10.69
N GLN A 45 -7.21 5.96 -11.92
CA GLN A 45 -7.45 5.10 -13.08
C GLN A 45 -6.81 3.72 -12.91
N LEU A 46 -5.57 3.66 -12.46
CA LEU A 46 -4.87 2.40 -12.20
C LEU A 46 -5.58 1.59 -11.12
N SER A 47 -5.99 2.24 -10.04
CA SER A 47 -6.65 1.58 -8.92
C SER A 47 -8.00 1.00 -9.31
N VAL A 48 -8.78 1.75 -10.08
CA VAL A 48 -10.06 1.26 -10.62
C VAL A 48 -9.83 0.01 -11.46
N GLY A 49 -8.85 0.06 -12.37
CA GLY A 49 -8.55 -1.06 -13.26
C GLY A 49 -8.08 -2.32 -12.53
N ILE A 50 -7.39 -2.15 -11.40
CA ILE A 50 -6.87 -3.27 -10.61
C ILE A 50 -7.91 -3.82 -9.64
N ARG A 51 -8.58 -2.94 -8.89
CA ARG A 51 -9.45 -3.36 -7.78
C ARG A 51 -10.87 -3.73 -8.21
N THR A 52 -11.42 -3.07 -9.23
CA THR A 52 -12.80 -3.35 -9.65
C THR A 52 -13.02 -4.80 -10.05
N PRO A 53 -12.14 -5.43 -10.87
CA PRO A 53 -12.34 -6.84 -11.24
C PRO A 53 -12.23 -7.81 -10.08
N LEU A 54 -11.55 -7.43 -8.99
CA LEU A 54 -11.34 -8.31 -7.84
C LEU A 54 -12.57 -8.41 -6.94
N GLY A 55 -13.43 -7.40 -6.93
CA GLY A 55 -14.58 -7.35 -6.05
C GLY A 55 -14.20 -7.01 -4.62
N LYS A 56 -15.03 -7.44 -3.68
CA LYS A 56 -14.86 -7.11 -2.27
C LYS A 56 -13.69 -7.85 -1.62
N LEU A 57 -13.04 -7.19 -0.67
CA LEU A 57 -12.10 -7.84 0.22
C LEU A 57 -12.84 -8.81 1.13
N LEU A 58 -12.39 -10.06 1.16
CA LEU A 58 -12.95 -11.08 2.04
C LEU A 58 -12.04 -11.38 3.24
N ASN A 59 -10.73 -11.46 3.00
CA ASN A 59 -9.77 -11.77 4.06
C ASN A 59 -8.39 -11.27 3.67
N ARG A 60 -7.64 -10.78 4.67
CA ARG A 60 -6.27 -10.28 4.49
C ARG A 60 -5.43 -10.65 5.68
N LYS A 61 -4.27 -11.28 5.43
CA LYS A 61 -3.32 -11.66 6.48
C LYS A 61 -1.93 -11.17 6.10
N VAL A 62 -1.19 -10.69 7.10
CA VAL A 62 0.22 -10.33 6.90
C VAL A 62 1.01 -11.58 6.57
N LYS A 63 1.73 -11.57 5.47
CA LYS A 63 2.58 -12.67 5.03
C LYS A 63 4.04 -12.41 5.40
N ASN A 64 4.51 -11.19 5.19
CA ASN A 64 5.91 -10.83 5.41
C ASN A 64 6.05 -9.33 5.61
N VAL A 65 7.02 -8.94 6.42
CA VAL A 65 7.42 -7.53 6.59
C VAL A 65 8.93 -7.46 6.46
N LYS A 66 9.40 -6.55 5.61
CA LYS A 66 10.83 -6.33 5.41
C LYS A 66 11.13 -4.85 5.55
N GLU A 67 12.06 -4.51 6.43
CA GLU A 67 12.58 -3.15 6.54
C GLU A 67 13.81 -3.00 5.67
N SER A 68 13.99 -1.80 5.09
CA SER A 68 15.13 -1.53 4.23
C SER A 68 15.47 -0.05 4.28
N ASN A 69 16.75 0.27 4.10
CA ASN A 69 17.21 1.67 3.97
C ASN A 69 17.37 2.06 2.51
N THR A 70 17.27 1.11 1.59
CA THR A 70 17.38 1.33 0.15
C THR A 70 16.40 0.45 -0.58
N LEU A 71 15.76 1.01 -1.62
CA LEU A 71 14.90 0.26 -2.53
C LEU A 71 15.14 0.76 -3.94
N PRO A 72 15.02 -0.11 -4.96
CA PRO A 72 15.17 0.33 -6.36
C PRO A 72 14.12 1.39 -6.71
N GLY A 73 14.55 2.44 -7.40
CA GLY A 73 13.66 3.44 -7.96
C GLY A 73 13.19 4.52 -7.00
N VAL A 74 13.65 4.51 -5.74
CA VAL A 74 13.29 5.53 -4.74
C VAL A 74 14.54 6.04 -4.03
N PRO A 75 14.49 7.24 -3.42
CA PRO A 75 15.62 7.77 -2.65
C PRO A 75 15.94 6.89 -1.45
N ASP A 76 17.18 6.91 -1.00
CA ASP A 76 17.56 6.23 0.25
C ASP A 76 16.78 6.83 1.42
N GLY A 77 16.44 5.98 2.39
CA GLY A 77 15.66 6.40 3.56
C GLY A 77 15.25 5.18 4.36
N LYS A 78 14.18 5.32 5.15
CA LYS A 78 13.62 4.19 5.90
C LYS A 78 12.35 3.72 5.21
N TYR A 79 12.31 2.44 4.91
CA TYR A 79 11.19 1.81 4.21
C TYR A 79 10.74 0.55 4.94
N ALA A 80 9.47 0.23 4.79
CA ALA A 80 8.92 -1.05 5.21
C ALA A 80 8.08 -1.60 4.07
N VAL A 81 8.37 -2.82 3.65
CA VAL A 81 7.63 -3.52 2.60
C VAL A 81 6.79 -4.59 3.28
N ILE A 82 5.48 -4.45 3.22
CA ILE A 82 4.54 -5.38 3.84
C ILE A 82 3.84 -6.15 2.73
N THR A 83 3.91 -7.48 2.81
CA THR A 83 3.24 -8.38 1.89
C THR A 83 2.09 -9.05 2.61
N PHE A 84 0.92 -9.09 1.95
CA PHE A 84 -0.27 -9.70 2.50
C PHE A 84 -0.72 -10.85 1.61
N GLN A 85 -1.19 -11.92 2.24
CA GLN A 85 -1.95 -12.95 1.54
C GLN A 85 -3.42 -12.53 1.65
N THR A 86 -4.04 -12.28 0.51
CA THR A 86 -5.37 -11.66 0.47
C THR A 86 -6.33 -12.49 -0.36
N GLU A 87 -7.56 -12.55 0.09
CA GLU A 87 -8.66 -13.16 -0.64
C GLU A 87 -9.66 -12.07 -1.02
N PHE A 88 -9.94 -11.96 -2.31
CA PHE A 88 -10.98 -11.10 -2.85
C PHE A 88 -12.13 -11.95 -3.39
N GLU A 89 -13.28 -11.34 -3.51
CA GLU A 89 -14.50 -11.99 -3.99
C GLU A 89 -14.29 -12.76 -5.30
N HIS A 90 -13.55 -12.18 -6.23
CA HIS A 90 -13.32 -12.76 -7.55
C HIS A 90 -11.89 -13.27 -7.77
N LYS A 91 -11.07 -13.26 -6.73
CA LYS A 91 -9.71 -13.82 -6.79
C LYS A 91 -9.29 -14.28 -5.40
N LYS A 92 -9.27 -15.59 -5.20
CA LYS A 92 -9.07 -16.20 -3.87
C LYS A 92 -7.63 -16.13 -3.39
N SER A 93 -6.66 -16.24 -4.28
CA SER A 93 -5.26 -16.24 -3.89
C SER A 93 -4.55 -15.05 -4.52
N THR A 94 -4.26 -14.05 -3.72
CA THR A 94 -3.69 -12.79 -4.18
C THR A 94 -2.63 -12.34 -3.19
N VAL A 95 -1.54 -11.78 -3.72
CA VAL A 95 -0.52 -11.17 -2.88
C VAL A 95 -0.58 -9.67 -3.10
N GLU A 96 -0.86 -8.95 -2.02
CA GLU A 96 -0.79 -7.48 -2.02
C GLU A 96 0.51 -7.04 -1.38
N THR A 97 1.13 -6.01 -1.93
CA THR A 97 2.34 -5.43 -1.38
C THR A 97 2.13 -3.95 -1.16
N VAL A 98 2.36 -3.49 0.07
CA VAL A 98 2.35 -2.06 0.42
C VAL A 98 3.75 -1.69 0.83
N THR A 99 4.30 -0.66 0.20
CA THR A 99 5.57 -0.10 0.62
C THR A 99 5.32 1.21 1.36
N LEU A 100 5.85 1.30 2.56
CA LEU A 100 5.76 2.49 3.40
C LEU A 100 7.11 3.18 3.44
N MET A 101 7.07 4.50 3.52
CA MET A 101 8.23 5.37 3.64
C MET A 101 8.11 6.20 4.91
N PHE A 102 9.21 6.30 5.67
CA PHE A 102 9.27 7.20 6.82
C PHE A 102 9.66 8.59 6.34
N GLU A 103 8.76 9.55 6.55
CA GLU A 103 8.97 10.90 6.04
C GLU A 103 9.56 11.84 7.11
N ASN A 104 9.95 13.06 6.67
CA ASN A 104 10.64 14.04 7.52
C ASN A 104 9.80 14.50 8.72
N ASP A 105 8.48 14.40 8.63
CA ASP A 105 7.58 14.72 9.75
C ASP A 105 7.40 13.56 10.73
N SER A 106 8.22 12.53 10.61
CA SER A 106 8.20 11.33 11.45
C SER A 106 6.93 10.49 11.29
N ALA A 107 6.30 10.58 10.12
CA ALA A 107 5.14 9.76 9.78
C ALA A 107 5.48 8.75 8.68
N TRP A 108 4.90 7.57 8.79
CA TRP A 108 5.00 6.54 7.74
C TRP A 108 3.85 6.72 6.77
N ARG A 109 4.18 6.79 5.47
CA ARG A 109 3.16 6.93 4.42
C ARG A 109 3.47 6.00 3.27
N SER A 110 2.45 5.63 2.50
CA SER A 110 2.62 4.73 1.38
C SER A 110 3.41 5.39 0.25
N VAL A 111 4.29 4.61 -0.37
CA VAL A 111 5.06 5.00 -1.54
C VAL A 111 4.83 4.02 -2.69
N GLY A 112 4.07 2.96 -2.46
CA GLY A 112 3.72 2.00 -3.49
C GLY A 112 2.70 0.99 -2.99
N TYR A 113 1.91 0.47 -3.94
CA TYR A 113 0.93 -0.59 -3.71
C TYR A 113 0.77 -1.36 -5.01
N TRP A 114 0.84 -2.69 -4.94
CA TRP A 114 0.61 -3.52 -6.11
C TRP A 114 0.07 -4.88 -5.72
N ILE A 115 -0.49 -5.57 -6.70
CA ILE A 115 -1.14 -6.87 -6.55
C ILE A 115 -0.61 -7.84 -7.59
N ASN A 116 -0.37 -9.06 -7.13
CA ASN A 116 -0.06 -10.20 -8.00
C ASN A 116 -1.20 -11.21 -8.01
#